data_766588928c68016543a46240058470a4
#
_entry.id   766588928c68016543a46240058470a4
#
_cell.length_a   1.000
_cell.length_b   1.000
_cell.length_c   1.000
_cell.angle_alpha   90.00
_cell.angle_beta   90.00
_cell.angle_gamma   90.00
#
_symmetry.space_group_name_H-M   'P 1'
#
loop_
_entity.id
_entity.type
_entity.pdbx_description
1 polymer ?
#
loop_
_entity_poly.entity_id
_entity_poly.type
_entity_poly.pdbx_seq_one_letter_code
_entity_poly.pdbx_strand_id
1 'polypeptide(L)' 'KVSFDADLFKKELRKSTKWLTKKELSNLKIWALTAFTQYKQIITEVFDSIS' A
#
# COMPACT_ATOMS: atom_id res chain seq x y z
N LYS A 1 16.08 -6.66 -17.15
CA LYS A 1 15.21 -7.34 -16.22
C LYS A 1 15.01 -6.52 -14.94
N VAL A 2 13.78 -6.32 -14.57
CA VAL A 2 13.47 -5.49 -13.43
C VAL A 2 12.99 -6.36 -12.27
N SER A 3 13.58 -6.16 -11.11
CA SER A 3 13.17 -6.86 -9.91
C SER A 3 12.23 -5.95 -9.11
N PHE A 4 11.18 -6.54 -8.59
CA PHE A 4 10.28 -5.81 -7.74
C PHE A 4 10.94 -5.55 -6.38
N ASP A 5 10.97 -4.28 -5.99
CA ASP A 5 11.54 -3.89 -4.70
C ASP A 5 10.42 -3.67 -3.69
N ALA A 6 10.19 -4.68 -2.86
CA ALA A 6 9.11 -4.62 -1.88
C ALA A 6 9.34 -3.52 -0.85
N ASP A 7 10.58 -3.31 -0.46
CA ASP A 7 10.89 -2.27 0.53
C ASP A 7 10.58 -0.89 -0.02
N LEU A 8 10.97 -0.65 -1.26
CA LEU A 8 10.68 0.62 -1.90
C LEU A 8 9.19 0.82 -2.08
N PHE A 9 8.49 -0.23 -2.50
CA PHE A 9 7.05 -0.18 -2.66
C PHE A 9 6.35 0.18 -1.34
N LYS A 10 6.74 -0.47 -0.25
CA LYS A 10 6.19 -0.18 1.07
C LYS A 10 6.45 1.27 1.47
N LYS A 11 7.66 1.72 1.24
CA LYS A 11 8.06 3.07 1.63
C LYS A 11 7.23 4.12 0.88
N GLU A 12 7.09 3.94 -0.42
CA GLU A 12 6.32 4.89 -1.23
C GLU A 12 4.85 4.87 -0.87
N LEU A 13 4.32 3.68 -0.63
CA LEU A 13 2.92 3.55 -0.25
C LEU A 13 2.65 4.23 1.10
N ARG A 14 3.54 4.04 2.06
CA ARG A 14 3.40 4.68 3.37
C ARG A 14 3.45 6.20 3.27
N LYS A 15 4.33 6.71 2.43
CA LYS A 15 4.41 8.14 2.19
C LYS A 15 3.10 8.69 1.66
N SER A 16 2.52 7.97 0.71
CA SER A 16 1.25 8.39 0.12
C SER A 16 0.14 8.46 1.15
N THR A 17 0.12 7.51 2.08
CA THR A 17 -0.97 7.44 3.07
C THR A 17 -0.93 8.56 4.09
N LYS A 18 0.21 9.22 4.25
CA LYS A 18 0.33 10.30 5.23
C LYS A 18 -0.58 11.49 4.92
N TRP A 19 -0.91 11.66 3.66
CA TRP A 19 -1.69 12.82 3.20
C TRP A 19 -3.16 12.51 3.00
N LEU A 20 -3.59 11.31 3.37
CA LEU A 20 -4.95 10.86 3.11
C LEU A 20 -5.78 10.81 4.39
N THR A 21 -7.08 11.08 4.23
CA THR A 21 -8.01 10.90 5.34
C THR A 21 -8.28 9.41 5.51
N LYS A 22 -8.97 9.05 6.62
CA LYS A 22 -9.32 7.66 6.87
C LYS A 22 -10.15 7.09 5.73
N LYS A 23 -11.08 7.88 5.21
CA LYS A 23 -11.93 7.45 4.11
C LYS A 23 -11.11 7.18 2.87
N GLU A 24 -10.17 8.07 2.58
CA GLU A 24 -9.30 7.91 1.42
C GLU A 24 -8.38 6.71 1.58
N LEU A 25 -7.91 6.47 2.80
CA LEU A 25 -7.06 5.31 3.07
C LEU A 25 -7.80 4.02 2.77
N SER A 26 -9.06 3.94 3.19
CA SER A 26 -9.88 2.78 2.93
C SER A 26 -10.02 2.52 1.45
N ASN A 27 -10.31 3.58 0.70
CA ASN A 27 -10.46 3.48 -0.74
C ASN A 27 -9.15 3.07 -1.41
N LEU A 28 -8.05 3.65 -0.96
CA LEU A 28 -6.74 3.32 -1.51
C LEU A 28 -6.40 1.85 -1.24
N LYS A 29 -6.70 1.37 -0.05
CA LYS A 29 -6.45 -0.03 0.30
C LYS A 29 -7.19 -0.97 -0.63
N ILE A 30 -8.47 -0.72 -0.84
CA ILE A 30 -9.28 -1.54 -1.72
C ILE A 30 -8.74 -1.50 -3.14
N TRP A 31 -8.41 -0.31 -3.62
CA TRP A 31 -7.85 -0.15 -4.95
C TRP A 31 -6.54 -0.92 -5.09
N ALA A 32 -5.65 -0.75 -4.12
CA ALA A 32 -4.34 -1.39 -4.16
C ALA A 32 -4.46 -2.91 -4.13
N LEU A 33 -5.34 -3.43 -3.28
CA LEU A 33 -5.54 -4.87 -3.18
C LEU A 33 -6.12 -5.44 -4.47
N THR A 34 -6.94 -4.66 -5.17
CA THR A 34 -7.52 -5.07 -6.43
C THR A 34 -6.50 -5.00 -7.56
N ALA A 35 -5.74 -3.90 -7.60
CA ALA A 35 -4.78 -3.67 -8.68
C ALA A 35 -3.53 -4.53 -8.54
N PHE A 36 -3.12 -4.80 -7.30
CA PHE A 36 -1.89 -5.54 -7.03
C PHE A 36 -2.17 -6.77 -6.17
N THR A 37 -3.00 -7.67 -6.69
CA THR A 37 -3.38 -8.85 -5.92
C THR A 37 -2.19 -9.72 -5.53
N GLN A 38 -1.14 -9.69 -6.34
CA GLN A 38 0.07 -10.46 -6.05
C GLN A 38 0.80 -9.96 -4.81
N TYR A 39 0.57 -8.70 -4.46
CA TYR A 39 1.28 -8.07 -3.35
C TYR A 39 0.34 -7.72 -2.20
N LYS A 40 -0.78 -8.40 -2.09
CA LYS A 40 -1.75 -8.03 -1.07
C LYS A 40 -1.21 -8.18 0.35
N GLN A 41 -0.30 -9.12 0.58
CA GLN A 41 0.32 -9.26 1.90
C GLN A 41 1.13 -8.02 2.25
N ILE A 42 1.89 -7.53 1.30
CA ILE A 42 2.70 -6.32 1.48
C ILE A 42 1.80 -5.13 1.76
N ILE A 43 0.75 -4.99 0.97
CA ILE A 43 -0.19 -3.90 1.11
C ILE A 43 -0.87 -3.94 2.48
N THR A 44 -1.30 -5.13 2.89
CA THR A 44 -1.93 -5.30 4.18
C THR A 44 -0.99 -4.91 5.31
N GLU A 45 0.27 -5.31 5.22
CA GLU A 45 1.27 -4.96 6.21
C GLU A 45 1.43 -3.45 6.34
N VAL A 46 1.50 -2.76 5.22
CA VAL A 46 1.66 -1.31 5.23
C VAL A 46 0.47 -0.64 5.91
N PHE A 47 -0.74 -1.03 5.52
CA PHE A 47 -1.92 -0.41 6.10
C PHE A 47 -2.13 -0.79 7.56
N ASP A 48 -1.70 -1.98 7.94
CA ASP A 48 -1.73 -2.42 9.34
C ASP A 48 -0.81 -1.55 10.18
N SER A 49 0.35 -1.22 9.62
CA SER A 49 1.38 -0.47 10.32
C SER A 49 0.95 0.97 10.59
N ILE A 50 0.09 1.52 9.75
CA ILE A 50 -0.33 2.92 9.88
C ILE A 50 -1.70 3.10 10.53
N SER A 51 -2.42 2.04 10.78
CA SER A 51 -3.75 2.15 11.43
C SER A 51 -3.71 2.00 12.96
#